data_fbbbb2c99e5492e09d98bd2d445eb829
#
_entry.id   fbbbb2c99e5492e09d98bd2d445eb829
#
_cell.length_a   1.000
_cell.length_b   1.000
_cell.length_c   1.000
_cell.angle_alpha   90.00
_cell.angle_beta   90.00
_cell.angle_gamma   90.00
#
_symmetry.space_group_name_H-M   'P 1'
#
loop_
_entity.id
_entity.type
_entity.pdbx_description
1 polymer ?
#
loop_
_entity_poly.entity_id
_entity_poly.type
_entity_poly.pdbx_seq_one_letter_code
_entity_poly.pdbx_strand_id
1 'polypeptide(L)'
;MQMIDANVILRYILRDNEEQAEQANKVIQNGAYTTMAIIAEVIYVLENVYIVPRNKIKQAIVSLFEDIECHDSEIIIYGMNVYERVKLDFMDCMLVAFHKVKDIDIFTFDKKLNKTMKIFEL
;
A
#
# COMPACT_ATOMS: atom_id res chain seq x y z
N MET A 1 14.31 5.08 15.46
CA MET A 1 13.46 4.86 14.27
C MET A 1 12.42 5.95 14.18
N GLN A 2 12.21 6.50 12.99
CA GLN A 2 11.29 7.60 12.77
C GLN A 2 10.08 7.15 11.94
N MET A 3 8.89 7.62 12.32
CA MET A 3 7.73 7.49 11.46
C MET A 3 7.84 8.51 10.32
N ILE A 4 7.56 8.07 9.10
CA ILE A 4 7.58 8.93 7.93
C ILE A 4 6.19 9.06 7.33
N ASP A 5 5.88 10.24 6.82
CA ASP A 5 4.57 10.52 6.21
C ASP A 5 4.55 10.20 4.72
N ALA A 6 3.39 10.42 4.11
CA ALA A 6 3.19 10.12 2.70
C ALA A 6 4.14 10.92 1.80
N ASN A 7 4.39 12.19 2.11
CA ASN A 7 5.26 13.01 1.26
C ASN A 7 6.69 12.50 1.24
N VAL A 8 7.22 12.07 2.38
CA VAL A 8 8.56 11.48 2.45
C VAL A 8 8.64 10.23 1.58
N ILE A 9 7.63 9.35 1.68
CA ILE A 9 7.57 8.13 0.88
C ILE A 9 7.48 8.45 -0.61
N LEU A 10 6.64 9.43 -0.98
CA LEU A 10 6.50 9.84 -2.38
C LEU A 10 7.80 10.38 -2.95
N ARG A 11 8.52 11.21 -2.18
CA ARG A 11 9.85 11.72 -2.63
C ARG A 11 10.83 10.58 -2.81
N TYR A 12 10.79 9.59 -1.93
CA TYR A 12 11.65 8.42 -2.02
C TYR A 12 11.35 7.57 -3.25
N ILE A 13 10.07 7.31 -3.52
CA ILE A 13 9.65 6.48 -4.66
C ILE A 13 9.85 7.20 -5.99
N LEU A 14 9.37 8.44 -6.09
CA LEU A 14 9.32 9.19 -7.36
C LEU A 14 10.65 9.82 -7.73
N ARG A 15 11.40 10.26 -6.73
CA ARG A 15 12.69 10.94 -6.91
C ARG A 15 12.61 12.13 -7.87
N ASP A 16 11.49 12.80 -7.86
CA ASP A 16 11.23 13.97 -8.72
C ASP A 16 11.78 15.28 -8.14
N ASN A 17 12.20 15.26 -6.89
CA ASN A 17 12.92 16.33 -6.23
C ASN A 17 14.18 15.73 -5.62
N GLU A 18 15.32 15.99 -6.22
CA GLU A 18 16.59 15.34 -5.89
C GLU A 18 17.02 15.57 -4.44
N GLU A 19 16.89 16.81 -3.97
CA GLU A 19 17.25 17.16 -2.59
C GLU A 19 16.37 16.44 -1.56
N GLN A 20 15.06 16.46 -1.77
CA GLN A 20 14.13 15.80 -0.86
C GLN A 20 14.24 14.27 -0.95
N ALA A 21 14.48 13.73 -2.14
CA ALA A 21 14.69 12.29 -2.31
C ALA A 21 15.93 11.83 -1.54
N GLU A 22 16.99 12.61 -1.54
CA GLU A 22 18.21 12.28 -0.81
C GLU A 22 18.01 12.38 0.69
N GLN A 23 17.29 13.39 1.17
CA GLN A 23 16.92 13.49 2.58
C GLN A 23 16.05 12.30 3.02
N ALA A 24 15.07 11.94 2.22
CA ALA A 24 14.21 10.78 2.49
C ALA A 24 15.05 9.49 2.56
N ASN A 25 15.99 9.33 1.64
CA ASN A 25 16.87 8.17 1.61
C ASN A 25 17.70 8.06 2.91
N LYS A 26 18.23 9.15 3.41
CA LYS A 26 19.01 9.17 4.66
C LYS A 26 18.15 8.76 5.85
N VAL A 27 16.94 9.28 5.95
CA VAL A 27 16.01 8.93 7.04
C VAL A 27 15.67 7.44 6.98
N ILE A 28 15.39 6.94 5.80
CA ILE A 28 15.03 5.53 5.60
C ILE A 28 16.20 4.61 5.93
N GLN A 29 17.42 4.98 5.54
CA GLN A 29 18.59 4.18 5.87
C GLN A 29 18.88 4.13 7.37
N ASN A 30 18.51 5.17 8.11
CA ASN A 30 18.66 5.21 9.57
C ASN A 30 17.54 4.46 10.32
N GLY A 31 16.60 3.89 9.60
CA GLY A 31 15.46 3.18 10.16
C GLY A 31 14.22 4.04 10.20
N ALA A 32 13.21 3.65 9.42
CA ALA A 32 11.95 4.36 9.32
C ALA A 32 10.78 3.37 9.35
N TYR A 33 9.61 3.86 9.77
CA TYR A 33 8.39 3.08 9.73
C TYR A 33 7.21 3.93 9.28
N THR A 34 6.17 3.24 8.85
CA THR A 34 4.94 3.88 8.39
C THR A 34 3.73 3.05 8.82
N THR A 35 2.54 3.50 8.46
CA THR A 35 1.28 2.85 8.80
C THR A 35 0.44 2.61 7.55
N MET A 36 -0.57 1.74 7.69
CA MET A 36 -1.52 1.48 6.59
C MET A 36 -2.22 2.76 6.13
N ALA A 37 -2.58 3.65 7.05
CA ALA A 37 -3.24 4.92 6.70
C ALA A 37 -2.35 5.79 5.82
N ILE A 38 -1.05 5.85 6.13
CA ILE A 38 -0.10 6.62 5.33
C ILE A 38 0.11 5.96 3.96
N ILE A 39 0.21 4.64 3.92
CA ILE A 39 0.31 3.91 2.64
C ILE A 39 -0.93 4.15 1.77
N ALA A 40 -2.12 4.18 2.36
CA ALA A 40 -3.35 4.49 1.62
C ALA A 40 -3.25 5.84 0.92
N GLU A 41 -2.72 6.85 1.60
CA GLU A 41 -2.52 8.18 1.04
C GLU A 41 -1.50 8.16 -0.11
N VAL A 42 -0.39 7.45 0.07
CA VAL A 42 0.63 7.30 -0.98
C VAL A 42 0.01 6.68 -2.23
N ILE A 43 -0.74 5.61 -2.07
CA ILE A 43 -1.37 4.91 -3.20
C ILE A 43 -2.38 5.81 -3.91
N TYR A 44 -3.20 6.54 -3.14
CA TYR A 44 -4.15 7.48 -3.72
C TYR A 44 -3.45 8.53 -4.60
N VAL A 45 -2.36 9.10 -4.12
CA VAL A 45 -1.61 10.12 -4.85
C VAL A 45 -0.95 9.50 -6.10
N LEU A 46 -0.33 8.34 -5.98
CA LEU A 46 0.28 7.67 -7.13
C LEU A 46 -0.75 7.37 -8.22
N GLU A 47 -1.92 6.88 -7.85
CA GLU A 47 -2.96 6.52 -8.81
C GLU A 47 -3.64 7.75 -9.43
N ASN A 48 -3.98 8.74 -8.62
CA ASN A 48 -4.87 9.83 -9.05
C ASN A 48 -4.15 11.12 -9.44
N VAL A 49 -2.96 11.36 -8.93
CA VAL A 49 -2.18 12.56 -9.27
C VAL A 49 -1.12 12.23 -10.33
N TYR A 50 -0.38 11.16 -10.12
CA TYR A 50 0.71 10.77 -11.02
C TYR A 50 0.29 9.76 -12.08
N ILE A 51 -0.96 9.26 -12.00
CA ILE A 51 -1.55 8.32 -12.97
C ILE A 51 -0.65 7.10 -13.20
N VAL A 52 -0.13 6.55 -12.10
CA VAL A 52 0.71 5.35 -12.14
C VAL A 52 -0.20 4.11 -12.27
N PRO A 53 0.10 3.17 -13.16
CA PRO A 53 -0.68 1.94 -13.28
C PRO A 53 -0.62 1.10 -12.00
N ARG A 54 -1.68 0.37 -11.73
CA ARG A 54 -1.81 -0.44 -10.50
C ARG A 54 -0.69 -1.45 -10.31
N ASN A 55 -0.25 -2.11 -11.38
CA ASN A 55 0.84 -3.07 -11.29
C ASN A 55 2.16 -2.40 -10.87
N LYS A 56 2.40 -1.17 -11.29
CA LYS A 56 3.57 -0.40 -10.92
C LYS A 56 3.48 0.11 -9.49
N ILE A 57 2.29 0.50 -9.05
CA ILE A 57 2.05 0.90 -7.65
C ILE A 57 2.34 -0.27 -6.73
N LYS A 58 1.82 -1.46 -7.06
CA LYS A 58 2.10 -2.68 -6.29
C LYS A 58 3.61 -2.93 -6.17
N GLN A 59 4.34 -2.88 -7.28
CA GLN A 59 5.79 -3.10 -7.28
C GLN A 59 6.50 -2.10 -6.36
N ALA A 60 6.10 -0.83 -6.43
CA ALA A 60 6.71 0.21 -5.60
C ALA A 60 6.46 -0.02 -4.11
N ILE A 61 5.24 -0.39 -3.72
CA ILE A 61 4.90 -0.61 -2.32
C ILE A 61 5.57 -1.86 -1.77
N VAL A 62 5.57 -2.97 -2.51
CA VAL A 62 6.23 -4.20 -2.08
C VAL A 62 7.73 -3.97 -1.90
N SER A 63 8.36 -3.26 -2.84
CA SER A 63 9.77 -2.90 -2.76
C SER A 63 10.06 -1.98 -1.56
N LEU A 64 9.15 -1.03 -1.29
CA LEU A 64 9.29 -0.11 -0.16
C LEU A 64 9.40 -0.86 1.16
N PHE A 65 8.65 -1.94 1.35
CA PHE A 65 8.66 -2.71 2.60
C PHE A 65 9.94 -3.50 2.82
N GLU A 66 10.83 -3.58 1.85
CA GLU A 66 12.19 -4.07 2.06
C GLU A 66 13.05 -3.03 2.78
N ASP A 67 12.69 -1.76 2.69
CA ASP A 67 13.49 -0.64 3.18
C ASP A 67 12.94 0.00 4.46
N ILE A 68 11.63 -0.13 4.70
CA ILE A 68 10.97 0.46 5.88
C ILE A 68 10.11 -0.59 6.58
N GLU A 69 9.79 -0.33 7.85
CA GLU A 69 8.91 -1.19 8.62
C GLU A 69 7.45 -0.70 8.54
N CYS A 70 6.53 -1.65 8.48
CA CYS A 70 5.10 -1.37 8.56
C CYS A 70 4.44 -2.54 9.28
N HIS A 71 3.70 -2.24 10.37
CA HIS A 71 3.08 -3.28 11.19
C HIS A 71 2.18 -4.22 10.37
N ASP A 72 1.41 -3.65 9.44
CA ASP A 72 0.46 -4.41 8.62
C ASP A 72 1.00 -4.79 7.24
N SER A 73 2.32 -4.85 7.07
CA SER A 73 2.92 -5.10 5.75
C SER A 73 2.41 -6.36 5.09
N GLU A 74 2.22 -7.45 5.86
CA GLU A 74 1.71 -8.72 5.33
C GLU A 74 0.30 -8.54 4.73
N ILE A 75 -0.57 -7.84 5.43
CA ILE A 75 -1.93 -7.54 4.97
C ILE A 75 -1.87 -6.69 3.70
N ILE A 76 -1.04 -5.65 3.73
CA ILE A 76 -0.93 -4.71 2.60
C ILE A 76 -0.38 -5.44 1.36
N ILE A 77 0.64 -6.27 1.52
CA ILE A 77 1.21 -7.01 0.39
C ILE A 77 0.16 -7.92 -0.25
N TYR A 78 -0.61 -8.65 0.56
CA TYR A 78 -1.71 -9.47 0.03
C TYR A 78 -2.75 -8.60 -0.68
N GLY A 79 -3.16 -7.52 -0.03
CA GLY A 79 -4.15 -6.60 -0.59
C GLY A 79 -3.69 -5.95 -1.90
N MET A 80 -2.39 -5.73 -2.08
CA MET A 80 -1.86 -5.20 -3.33
C MET A 80 -1.95 -6.22 -4.47
N ASN A 81 -1.93 -7.51 -4.18
CA ASN A 81 -2.23 -8.54 -5.19
C ASN A 81 -3.67 -8.43 -5.67
N VAL A 82 -4.60 -8.16 -4.75
CA VAL A 82 -6.00 -7.91 -5.10
C VAL A 82 -6.13 -6.62 -5.90
N TYR A 83 -5.48 -5.56 -5.44
CA TYR A 83 -5.49 -4.22 -6.05
C TYR A 83 -5.05 -4.25 -7.51
N GLU A 84 -4.04 -5.04 -7.83
CA GLU A 84 -3.53 -5.22 -9.19
C GLU A 84 -4.54 -5.93 -10.10
N ARG A 85 -5.28 -6.89 -9.56
CA ARG A 85 -6.14 -7.78 -10.33
C ARG A 85 -7.59 -7.34 -10.45
N VAL A 86 -8.10 -6.67 -9.41
CA VAL A 86 -9.51 -6.30 -9.32
C VAL A 86 -9.61 -4.81 -9.13
N LYS A 87 -10.53 -4.18 -9.85
CA LYS A 87 -10.72 -2.73 -9.76
C LYS A 87 -11.57 -2.37 -8.53
N LEU A 88 -10.96 -2.52 -7.37
CA LEU A 88 -11.48 -2.07 -6.08
C LEU A 88 -10.55 -0.99 -5.56
N ASP A 89 -11.06 -0.11 -4.69
CA ASP A 89 -10.17 0.85 -4.05
C ASP A 89 -9.26 0.17 -3.02
N PHE A 90 -8.25 0.91 -2.56
CA PHE A 90 -7.25 0.33 -1.67
C PHE A 90 -7.87 -0.25 -0.39
N MET A 91 -8.78 0.48 0.26
CA MET A 91 -9.35 0.01 1.54
C MET A 91 -10.20 -1.24 1.36
N ASP A 92 -10.94 -1.34 0.26
CA ASP A 92 -11.68 -2.57 -0.05
C ASP A 92 -10.72 -3.74 -0.27
N CYS A 93 -9.59 -3.50 -0.93
CA CYS A 93 -8.55 -4.52 -1.07
C CYS A 93 -7.99 -4.95 0.29
N MET A 94 -7.87 -4.01 1.24
CA MET A 94 -7.43 -4.35 2.60
C MET A 94 -8.46 -5.21 3.32
N LEU A 95 -9.76 -4.96 3.12
CA LEU A 95 -10.80 -5.82 3.69
C LEU A 95 -10.69 -7.25 3.16
N VAL A 96 -10.47 -7.42 1.87
CA VAL A 96 -10.22 -8.74 1.28
C VAL A 96 -9.01 -9.40 1.94
N ALA A 97 -7.94 -8.64 2.14
CA ALA A 97 -6.70 -9.13 2.74
C ALA A 97 -6.91 -9.54 4.21
N PHE A 98 -7.60 -8.73 5.01
CA PHE A 98 -7.93 -9.09 6.39
C PHE A 98 -8.73 -10.37 6.46
N HIS A 99 -9.71 -10.51 5.57
CA HIS A 99 -10.53 -11.73 5.50
C HIS A 99 -9.68 -12.96 5.19
N LYS A 100 -8.78 -12.85 4.22
CA LYS A 100 -7.97 -13.99 3.79
C LYS A 100 -6.82 -14.31 4.75
N VAL A 101 -6.06 -13.31 5.14
CA VAL A 101 -4.82 -13.50 5.90
C VAL A 101 -5.10 -13.72 7.38
N LYS A 102 -6.06 -12.99 7.94
CA LYS A 102 -6.37 -13.04 9.37
C LYS A 102 -7.61 -13.84 9.70
N ASP A 103 -8.28 -14.41 8.70
CA ASP A 103 -9.49 -15.18 8.87
C ASP A 103 -10.58 -14.38 9.61
N ILE A 104 -10.72 -13.10 9.27
CA ILE A 104 -11.70 -12.20 9.86
C ILE A 104 -12.94 -12.17 8.99
N ASP A 105 -14.11 -12.35 9.60
CA ASP A 105 -15.38 -12.19 8.90
C ASP A 105 -15.61 -10.73 8.57
N ILE A 106 -15.92 -10.45 7.31
CA ILE A 106 -16.21 -9.09 6.84
C ILE A 106 -17.68 -9.04 6.43
N PHE A 107 -18.44 -8.15 7.07
CA PHE A 107 -19.81 -7.87 6.67
C PHE A 107 -19.83 -6.60 5.83
N THR A 108 -20.39 -6.70 4.61
CA THR A 108 -20.54 -5.57 3.71
C THR A 108 -21.79 -5.74 2.85
N PHE A 109 -22.41 -4.62 2.48
CA PHE A 109 -23.50 -4.60 1.51
C PHE A 109 -22.98 -4.53 0.07
N ASP A 110 -21.68 -4.31 -0.14
CA ASP A 110 -21.09 -4.17 -1.46
C ASP A 110 -21.01 -5.54 -2.14
N LYS A 111 -21.73 -5.70 -3.25
CA LYS A 111 -21.80 -6.97 -3.98
C LYS A 111 -20.46 -7.32 -4.62
N LYS A 112 -19.75 -6.35 -5.14
CA LYS A 112 -18.46 -6.58 -5.78
C LYS A 112 -17.41 -7.01 -4.76
N LEU A 113 -17.42 -6.39 -3.59
CA LEU A 113 -16.51 -6.77 -2.50
C LEU A 113 -16.78 -8.18 -2.02
N ASN A 114 -18.07 -8.55 -1.81
CA ASN A 114 -18.46 -9.89 -1.42
C ASN A 114 -18.02 -10.93 -2.45
N LYS A 115 -18.22 -10.65 -3.74
CA LYS A 115 -17.79 -11.53 -4.82
C LYS A 115 -16.27 -11.70 -4.85
N THR A 116 -15.54 -10.61 -4.67
CA THR A 116 -14.08 -10.63 -4.66
C THR A 116 -13.54 -11.46 -3.50
N MET A 117 -14.11 -11.32 -2.30
CA MET A 117 -13.70 -12.13 -1.15
C MET A 117 -13.85 -13.63 -1.43
N LYS A 118 -14.95 -14.03 -2.08
CA LYS A 118 -15.16 -15.44 -2.44
C LYS A 118 -14.12 -15.96 -3.42
N ILE A 119 -13.75 -15.14 -4.41
CA ILE A 119 -12.75 -15.53 -5.40
C ILE A 119 -11.39 -15.74 -4.72
N PHE A 120 -11.00 -14.89 -3.79
CA PHE A 120 -9.72 -14.94 -3.12
C PHE A 120 -9.68 -15.90 -1.92
N GLU A 121 -10.79 -16.52 -1.54
CA GLU A 121 -10.82 -17.58 -0.54
C GLU A 121 -10.15 -18.87 -1.03
N LEU A 122 -10.14 -19.06 -2.31
CA LEU A 122 -9.50 -20.22 -2.93
C LEU A 122 -7.96 -20.03 -2.94
#